data_e3147bfb528473579f6d0fe3c9bdf8bc
#
_entry.id   e3147bfb528473579f6d0fe3c9bdf8bc
#
_cell.length_a   1.000
_cell.length_b   1.000
_cell.length_c   1.000
_cell.angle_alpha   90.00
_cell.angle_beta   90.00
_cell.angle_gamma   90.00
#
_symmetry.space_group_name_H-M   'P 1'
#
loop_
_entity.id
_entity.type
_entity.pdbx_description
1 polymer ?
#
loop_
_entity_poly.entity_id
_entity_poly.type
_entity_poly.pdbx_seq_one_letter_code
_entity_poly.pdbx_strand_id
1 'polypeptide(L)'
;ISVASGRLSYLFNKSGPCITIDTACSSSLVSTYYAYNAAKTAQSNQISFGIKCILLRTASDFFHTAGMLSADGRCKTLDAAADGYVRGESCASILVESAPPGALPPPPWTPRLRPSRRASLIFLALAGGGAP
;
A
#
# COMPACT_ATOMS: atom_id res chain seq x y z
N ILE A 1 -13.39 5.40 4.27
CA ILE A 1 -12.13 5.04 3.60
C ILE A 1 -11.36 6.28 3.16
N SER A 2 -12.01 7.24 2.49
CA SER A 2 -11.37 8.44 1.91
C SER A 2 -10.52 9.28 2.87
N VAL A 3 -10.84 9.29 4.15
CA VAL A 3 -10.07 10.04 5.18
C VAL A 3 -9.00 9.21 5.90
N ALA A 4 -8.76 7.97 5.49
CA ALA A 4 -7.86 7.07 6.20
C ALA A 4 -6.41 7.56 6.21
N SER A 5 -5.91 8.05 5.08
CA SER A 5 -4.58 8.67 4.99
C SER A 5 -4.47 9.94 5.84
N GLY A 6 -5.53 10.76 5.87
CA GLY A 6 -5.60 11.98 6.68
C GLY A 6 -5.53 11.69 8.18
N ARG A 7 -6.12 10.59 8.65
CA ARG A 7 -6.02 10.18 10.06
C ARG A 7 -4.58 9.87 10.47
N LEU A 8 -3.82 9.21 9.62
CA LEU A 8 -2.41 8.92 9.88
C LEU A 8 -1.58 10.20 9.87
N SER A 9 -1.82 11.11 8.90
CA SER A 9 -1.17 12.41 8.85
C SER A 9 -1.44 13.22 10.13
N TYR A 10 -2.68 13.24 10.60
CA TYR A 10 -3.06 13.90 11.83
C TYR A 10 -2.37 13.29 13.06
N LEU A 11 -2.42 11.96 13.21
CA LEU A 11 -1.84 11.24 14.34
C LEU A 11 -0.33 11.47 14.45
N PHE A 12 0.37 11.48 13.33
CA PHE A 12 1.81 11.67 13.28
C PHE A 12 2.24 13.14 13.11
N ASN A 13 1.29 14.07 13.21
CA ASN A 13 1.52 15.50 13.01
C ASN A 13 2.31 15.79 11.72
N LYS A 14 1.85 15.23 10.61
CA LYS A 14 2.47 15.38 9.30
C LYS A 14 1.67 16.38 8.48
N SER A 15 2.40 17.30 7.86
CA SER A 15 1.84 18.27 6.91
C SER A 15 2.16 17.86 5.48
N GLY A 16 1.27 18.19 4.57
CA GLY A 16 1.41 17.91 3.16
C GLY A 16 0.25 17.12 2.58
N PRO A 17 0.21 16.88 1.27
CA PRO A 17 -0.84 16.11 0.63
C PRO A 17 -0.90 14.69 1.19
N CYS A 18 -2.12 14.20 1.41
CA CYS A 18 -2.36 12.82 1.77
C CYS A 18 -3.47 12.27 0.86
N ILE A 19 -3.25 11.09 0.32
CA ILE A 19 -4.11 10.50 -0.71
C ILE A 19 -4.44 9.06 -0.31
N THR A 20 -5.71 8.70 -0.43
CA THR A 20 -6.16 7.31 -0.33
C THR A 20 -6.47 6.81 -1.74
N ILE A 21 -5.89 5.68 -2.11
CA ILE A 21 -5.95 5.10 -3.45
C ILE A 21 -6.56 3.71 -3.38
N ASP A 22 -7.53 3.46 -4.25
CA ASP A 22 -8.07 2.13 -4.48
C ASP A 22 -8.11 1.86 -6.00
N THR A 23 -7.21 1.03 -6.46
CA THR A 23 -7.14 0.48 -7.81
C THR A 23 -7.10 -1.04 -7.76
N ALA A 24 -7.83 -1.63 -6.79
CA ALA A 24 -7.90 -3.05 -6.53
C ALA A 24 -6.49 -3.65 -6.24
N CYS A 25 -6.09 -4.71 -6.93
CA CYS A 25 -4.79 -5.39 -6.70
C CYS A 25 -3.56 -4.51 -6.96
N SER A 26 -3.68 -3.45 -7.75
CA SER A 26 -2.58 -2.53 -8.08
C SER A 26 -2.45 -1.34 -7.12
N SER A 27 -3.33 -1.20 -6.12
CA SER A 27 -3.40 -0.01 -5.26
C SER A 27 -2.07 0.34 -4.61
N SER A 28 -1.35 -0.64 -4.07
CA SER A 28 -0.05 -0.41 -3.41
C SER A 28 1.03 0.04 -4.39
N LEU A 29 1.02 -0.48 -5.61
CA LEU A 29 1.96 -0.05 -6.66
C LEU A 29 1.70 1.40 -7.05
N VAL A 30 0.44 1.76 -7.28
CA VAL A 30 0.03 3.13 -7.63
C VAL A 30 0.35 4.10 -6.49
N SER A 31 0.07 3.72 -5.24
CA SER A 31 0.43 4.49 -4.05
C SER A 31 1.94 4.74 -3.96
N THR A 32 2.75 3.71 -4.18
CA THR A 32 4.22 3.82 -4.17
C THR A 32 4.73 4.69 -5.31
N TYR A 33 4.11 4.61 -6.49
CA TYR A 33 4.44 5.48 -7.61
C TYR A 33 4.20 6.97 -7.29
N TYR A 34 3.06 7.30 -6.69
CA TYR A 34 2.78 8.67 -6.24
C TYR A 34 3.75 9.12 -5.14
N ALA A 35 4.05 8.25 -4.18
CA ALA A 35 5.03 8.54 -3.13
C ALA A 35 6.42 8.83 -3.71
N TYR A 36 6.86 8.05 -4.69
CA TYR A 36 8.13 8.26 -5.38
C TYR A 36 8.17 9.61 -6.11
N ASN A 37 7.13 9.94 -6.88
CA ASN A 37 7.09 11.20 -7.61
C ASN A 37 7.03 12.41 -6.66
N ALA A 38 6.26 12.31 -5.57
CA ALA A 38 6.19 13.34 -4.56
C ALA A 38 7.53 13.53 -3.83
N ALA A 39 8.26 12.46 -3.53
CA ALA A 39 9.58 12.53 -2.95
C ALA A 39 10.58 13.27 -3.86
N LYS A 40 10.51 13.02 -5.16
CA LYS A 40 11.34 13.73 -6.16
C LYS A 40 11.01 15.21 -6.27
N THR A 41 9.73 15.55 -6.30
CA THR A 41 9.26 16.91 -6.57
C THR A 41 9.32 17.80 -5.33
N ALA A 42 8.84 17.30 -4.20
CA ALA A 42 8.75 18.07 -2.96
C ALA A 42 10.01 17.96 -2.08
N GLN A 43 10.99 17.17 -2.47
CA GLN A 43 12.21 16.89 -1.69
C GLN A 43 11.92 16.54 -0.23
N SER A 44 10.86 15.79 -0.01
CA SER A 44 10.39 15.38 1.31
C SER A 44 10.15 13.87 1.36
N ASN A 45 10.35 13.29 2.53
CA ASN A 45 10.13 11.86 2.71
C ASN A 45 8.64 11.53 2.62
N GLN A 46 8.32 10.40 2.02
CA GLN A 46 6.97 9.92 1.77
C GLN A 46 6.78 8.55 2.42
N ILE A 47 5.57 8.27 2.89
CA ILE A 47 5.23 6.95 3.39
C ILE A 47 4.08 6.40 2.54
N SER A 48 4.29 5.23 1.96
CA SER A 48 3.25 4.47 1.26
C SER A 48 2.83 3.29 2.12
N PHE A 49 1.52 3.15 2.35
CA PHE A 49 0.93 2.02 3.08
C PHE A 49 0.09 1.19 2.14
N GLY A 50 0.21 -0.13 2.26
CA GLY A 50 -0.72 -1.09 1.67
C GLY A 50 -1.46 -1.84 2.77
N ILE A 51 -2.77 -1.80 2.75
CA ILE A 51 -3.60 -2.47 3.75
C ILE A 51 -4.67 -3.30 3.05
N LYS A 52 -4.79 -4.55 3.46
CA LYS A 52 -5.88 -5.44 3.07
C LYS A 52 -6.47 -6.10 4.30
N CYS A 53 -7.75 -5.87 4.52
CA CYS A 53 -8.53 -6.51 5.58
C CYS A 53 -9.72 -7.26 4.98
N ILE A 54 -10.08 -8.40 5.59
CA ILE A 54 -11.25 -9.21 5.23
C ILE A 54 -12.28 -9.03 6.34
N LEU A 55 -12.94 -7.89 6.37
CA LEU A 55 -13.83 -7.50 7.46
C LEU A 55 -15.24 -8.10 7.32
N LEU A 56 -15.66 -8.43 6.11
CA LEU A 56 -17.01 -8.90 5.82
C LEU A 56 -16.98 -10.20 5.00
N ARG A 57 -17.84 -11.16 5.39
CA ARG A 57 -18.02 -12.40 4.66
C ARG A 57 -18.61 -12.18 3.27
N THR A 58 -19.52 -11.22 3.12
CA THR A 58 -20.19 -10.91 1.86
C THR A 58 -19.21 -10.64 0.71
N ALA A 59 -18.08 -9.99 0.99
CA ALA A 59 -17.03 -9.80 -0.01
C ALA A 59 -16.38 -11.11 -0.46
N SER A 60 -16.20 -12.07 0.46
CA SER A 60 -15.70 -13.40 0.13
C SER A 60 -16.72 -14.20 -0.68
N ASP A 61 -17.98 -14.11 -0.32
CA ASP A 61 -19.09 -14.79 -1.03
C ASP A 61 -19.19 -14.25 -2.47
N PHE A 62 -19.02 -12.94 -2.67
CA PHE A 62 -18.98 -12.33 -4.01
C PHE A 62 -17.85 -12.91 -4.88
N PHE A 63 -16.62 -12.94 -4.36
CA PHE A 63 -15.48 -13.51 -5.09
C PHE A 63 -15.61 -15.00 -5.34
N HIS A 64 -16.23 -15.73 -4.41
CA HIS A 64 -16.54 -17.14 -4.59
C HIS A 64 -17.56 -17.36 -5.71
N THR A 65 -18.66 -16.62 -5.71
CA THR A 65 -19.69 -16.68 -6.75
C THR A 65 -19.15 -16.29 -8.13
N ALA A 66 -18.20 -15.34 -8.16
CA ALA A 66 -17.52 -14.95 -9.40
C ALA A 66 -16.49 -16.00 -9.89
N GLY A 67 -16.33 -17.13 -9.20
CA GLY A 67 -15.38 -18.18 -9.58
C GLY A 67 -13.90 -17.78 -9.44
N MET A 68 -13.59 -16.81 -8.58
CA MET A 68 -12.23 -16.29 -8.44
C MET A 68 -11.42 -17.01 -7.35
N LEU A 69 -12.10 -17.70 -6.42
CA LEU A 69 -11.45 -18.34 -5.29
C LEU A 69 -11.23 -19.82 -5.53
N SER A 70 -10.04 -20.29 -5.13
CA SER A 70 -9.73 -21.72 -5.14
C SER A 70 -10.55 -22.46 -4.08
N ALA A 71 -11.14 -23.60 -4.45
CA ALA A 71 -11.99 -24.39 -3.58
C ALA A 71 -11.22 -25.02 -2.41
N ASP A 72 -9.95 -25.35 -2.59
CA ASP A 72 -9.09 -25.94 -1.55
C ASP A 72 -8.26 -24.90 -0.77
N GLY A 73 -8.49 -23.60 -1.00
CA GLY A 73 -7.81 -22.52 -0.29
C GLY A 73 -6.32 -22.39 -0.60
N ARG A 74 -5.89 -22.74 -1.81
CA ARG A 74 -4.49 -22.67 -2.25
C ARG A 74 -4.37 -21.90 -3.56
N CYS A 75 -3.40 -21.00 -3.60
CA CYS A 75 -3.04 -20.29 -4.83
C CYS A 75 -2.11 -21.14 -5.71
N LYS A 76 -2.51 -22.14 -6.31
CA LYS A 76 -1.71 -23.07 -7.15
C LYS A 76 -1.07 -22.34 -8.36
N THR A 77 -0.39 -21.24 -8.09
CA THR A 77 0.30 -20.41 -9.10
C THR A 77 1.32 -21.26 -9.84
N LEU A 78 1.33 -21.25 -11.15
CA LEU A 78 2.19 -22.09 -12.02
C LEU A 78 1.83 -23.58 -12.04
N ASP A 79 0.72 -24.00 -11.46
CA ASP A 79 0.21 -25.36 -11.55
C ASP A 79 -0.85 -25.46 -12.64
N ALA A 80 -0.84 -26.58 -13.39
CA ALA A 80 -1.88 -26.86 -14.38
C ALA A 80 -3.28 -27.04 -13.76
N ALA A 81 -3.36 -27.36 -12.46
CA ALA A 81 -4.59 -27.47 -11.69
C ALA A 81 -5.01 -26.15 -11.00
N ALA A 82 -4.47 -25.01 -11.45
CA ALA A 82 -4.86 -23.72 -10.91
C ALA A 82 -6.35 -23.42 -11.17
N ASP A 83 -7.09 -23.14 -10.08
CA ASP A 83 -8.55 -22.97 -10.06
C ASP A 83 -9.01 -21.71 -9.35
N GLY A 84 -8.10 -20.81 -9.02
CA GLY A 84 -8.38 -19.57 -8.31
C GLY A 84 -7.28 -19.20 -7.32
N TYR A 85 -7.56 -18.20 -6.48
CA TYR A 85 -6.64 -17.76 -5.44
C TYR A 85 -7.27 -17.86 -4.04
N VAL A 86 -6.42 -17.78 -3.00
CA VAL A 86 -6.87 -17.64 -1.62
C VAL A 86 -6.73 -16.18 -1.17
N ARG A 87 -7.72 -15.71 -0.44
CA ARG A 87 -7.70 -14.36 0.14
C ARG A 87 -6.76 -14.29 1.34
N GLY A 88 -6.13 -13.17 1.54
CA GLY A 88 -5.27 -12.91 2.68
C GLY A 88 -5.42 -11.48 3.19
N GLU A 89 -5.01 -11.25 4.41
CA GLU A 89 -4.91 -9.93 5.03
C GLU A 89 -3.45 -9.54 5.16
N SER A 90 -3.16 -8.27 4.99
CA SER A 90 -1.82 -7.74 5.18
C SER A 90 -1.83 -6.24 5.46
N CYS A 91 -0.80 -5.79 6.12
CA CYS A 91 -0.47 -4.38 6.27
C CYS A 91 1.03 -4.22 6.07
N ALA A 92 1.42 -3.40 5.13
CA ALA A 92 2.81 -3.10 4.83
C ALA A 92 3.01 -1.60 4.63
N SER A 93 4.19 -1.11 4.93
CA SER A 93 4.57 0.28 4.69
C SER A 93 5.94 0.38 4.05
N ILE A 94 6.10 1.36 3.20
CA ILE A 94 7.36 1.71 2.54
C ILE A 94 7.65 3.17 2.80
N LEU A 95 8.83 3.47 3.32
CA LEU A 95 9.35 4.82 3.42
C LEU A 95 10.15 5.12 2.15
N VAL A 96 9.75 6.15 1.43
CA VAL A 96 10.47 6.69 0.28
C VAL A 96 11.19 7.94 0.73
N GLU A 97 12.50 7.86 0.84
CA GLU A 97 13.33 8.99 1.26
C GLU A 97 13.76 9.83 0.03
N SER A 98 13.65 11.14 0.18
CA SER A 98 14.24 12.07 -0.78
C SER A 98 15.73 12.18 -0.49
N ALA A 99 16.55 11.84 -1.47
CA ALA A 99 18.00 12.02 -1.39
C ALA A 99 18.42 13.33 -2.08
N PRO A 100 19.41 14.05 -1.55
CA PRO A 100 19.99 15.20 -2.25
C PRO A 100 20.63 14.76 -3.58
N PRO A 101 20.67 15.63 -4.58
CA PRO A 101 21.33 15.34 -5.86
C PRO A 101 22.76 14.81 -5.65
N GLY A 102 23.09 13.70 -6.30
CA GLY A 102 24.42 13.08 -6.21
C GLY A 102 24.66 12.19 -4.99
N ALA A 103 23.69 12.05 -4.09
CA ALA A 103 23.81 11.11 -2.99
C ALA A 103 23.70 9.67 -3.50
N LEU A 104 24.67 8.84 -3.16
CA LEU A 104 24.58 7.41 -3.42
C LEU A 104 23.49 6.78 -2.54
N PRO A 105 22.73 5.83 -3.07
CA PRO A 105 21.78 5.08 -2.25
C PRO A 105 22.54 4.38 -1.11
N PRO A 106 21.98 4.37 0.11
CA PRO A 106 22.60 3.64 1.20
C PRO A 106 22.57 2.14 0.94
N PRO A 107 23.50 1.39 1.56
CA PRO A 107 23.40 -0.06 1.55
C PRO A 107 22.04 -0.52 2.03
N PRO A 108 21.46 -1.59 1.46
CA PRO A 108 20.07 -1.99 1.68
C PRO A 108 19.71 -2.40 3.12
N TRP A 109 20.66 -2.53 4.03
CA TRP A 109 20.44 -2.93 5.43
C TRP A 109 20.94 -1.94 6.47
N THR A 110 21.20 -0.70 6.14
CA THR A 110 21.60 0.30 7.14
C THR A 110 20.37 0.73 7.96
N PRO A 111 20.26 0.39 9.26
CA PRO A 111 19.22 0.96 10.12
C PRO A 111 19.41 2.47 10.18
N ARG A 112 18.43 3.22 9.70
CA ARG A 112 18.47 4.68 9.76
C ARG A 112 17.46 5.19 10.76
N LEU A 113 17.92 5.57 11.90
CA LEU A 113 17.21 6.46 12.81
C LEU A 113 17.54 7.91 12.40
N ARG A 114 16.86 8.47 11.40
CA ARG A 114 16.92 9.90 11.14
C ARG A 114 15.62 10.54 11.59
N PRO A 115 15.66 11.46 12.55
CA PRO A 115 14.51 12.32 12.81
C PRO A 115 14.36 13.27 11.62
N SER A 116 13.53 12.92 10.66
CA SER A 116 13.22 13.84 9.57
C SER A 116 12.24 14.90 10.08
N ARG A 117 12.71 16.14 10.23
CA ARG A 117 11.88 17.29 10.59
C ARG A 117 11.05 17.84 9.42
N ARG A 118 11.10 17.22 8.25
CA ARG A 118 10.38 17.69 7.05
C ARG A 118 9.12 16.88 6.83
N ALA A 119 8.12 17.55 6.25
CA ALA A 119 6.80 16.99 5.95
C ALA A 119 6.90 15.61 5.28
N SER A 120 6.24 14.62 5.87
CA SER A 120 6.07 13.32 5.25
C SER A 120 4.66 13.23 4.71
N LEU A 121 4.54 12.93 3.44
CA LEU A 121 3.27 12.61 2.81
C LEU A 121 2.91 11.15 3.10
N ILE A 122 1.65 10.89 3.39
CA ILE A 122 1.17 9.54 3.64
C ILE A 122 0.25 9.13 2.49
N PHE A 123 0.65 8.08 1.79
CA PHE A 123 -0.14 7.44 0.75
C PHE A 123 -0.68 6.12 1.29
N LEU A 124 -1.99 6.00 1.36
CA LEU A 124 -2.65 4.79 1.81
C LEU A 124 -3.27 4.07 0.61
N ALA A 125 -2.75 2.90 0.30
CA ALA A 125 -3.37 2.00 -0.65
C ALA A 125 -4.28 1.03 0.08
N LEU A 126 -5.54 1.01 -0.31
CA LEU A 126 -6.49 0.00 0.12
C LEU A 126 -6.61 -1.00 -1.02
N ALA A 127 -6.10 -2.20 -0.82
CA ALA A 127 -6.35 -3.27 -1.78
C ALA A 127 -7.86 -3.59 -1.75
N GLY A 128 -8.56 -3.11 -2.77
CA GLY A 128 -10.00 -3.06 -2.85
C GLY A 128 -10.68 -4.38 -2.50
N GLY A 129 -11.52 -4.33 -1.49
CA GLY A 129 -12.68 -5.16 -1.52
C GLY A 129 -13.70 -4.37 -2.32
N GLY A 130 -13.99 -4.78 -3.55
CA GLY A 130 -15.00 -4.12 -4.34
C GLY A 130 -16.25 -3.90 -3.50
N ALA A 131 -16.65 -2.64 -3.40
CA ALA A 131 -17.95 -2.30 -2.90
C ALA A 131 -19.01 -2.64 -3.96
N PRO A 132 -20.24 -2.91 -3.57
CA PRO A 132 -21.33 -3.21 -4.47
C PRO A 132 -21.58 -2.09 -5.45
#